data_d10818fbca4526e51a2574e31bbe36a4
#
_entry.id   d10818fbca4526e51a2574e31bbe36a4
#
_cell.length_a   1.000
_cell.length_b   1.000
_cell.length_c   1.000
_cell.angle_alpha   90.00
_cell.angle_beta   90.00
_cell.angle_gamma   90.00
#
_symmetry.space_group_name_H-M   'P 1'
#
loop_
_entity.id
_entity.type
_entity.pdbx_description
1 polymer ?
#
loop_
_entity_poly.entity_id
_entity_poly.type
_entity_poly.pdbx_seq_one_letter_code
_entity_poly.pdbx_strand_id
1 'polypeptide(L)'
;MVEVGVSDIAIYVPPFYLSHEELAKARGVPKEKYIMGLGNQKMAVIPNWEDAVTMAANAAMQVLEKTRTDPEDIQQLVVSTESGVDHSKAVASFVQGLLKIGTRCRVYEVKHACYGGTAGLVDSIDRISRNGKTSRKGLVIMTDIAKYGFGNAGESTQGAGAVALLVEKNPRLCSIDTSLNGVFSKDVFDFWRPTGHRVPIVDGKFSIECYLMALEGSVSEFRSNLGLEQGKLLDHMDYIIYHMPFTNMARKAHRRLIEIECEGKDLETQEEIYNQTFSDKVAPGLMGVREVGNIYTGSVYMGLISLLENEREKAEGKRIGIFSYGSGCGAEFLLYNMQTDISGIINSLHFKEQLDKRKEITFEQYTQFYSKSSEEVFYYPDEANSFKNRYTKFVFTGFKDHKRQYI
;
A
#
# COMPACT_ATOMS: atom_id res chain seq x y z
N MET A 1 12.62 26.34 5.85
CA MET A 1 12.67 25.49 4.64
C MET A 1 11.26 25.34 4.12
N VAL A 2 11.08 25.16 2.80
CA VAL A 2 9.74 24.87 2.24
C VAL A 2 9.41 23.42 2.54
N GLU A 3 8.30 23.16 3.20
CA GLU A 3 7.84 21.80 3.45
C GLU A 3 7.49 21.08 2.15
N VAL A 4 7.79 19.80 2.08
CA VAL A 4 7.40 18.89 0.98
C VAL A 4 6.75 17.65 1.58
N GLY A 5 5.81 17.09 0.88
CA GLY A 5 5.10 15.90 1.34
C GLY A 5 3.93 15.54 0.45
N VAL A 6 2.96 14.87 1.02
CA VAL A 6 1.77 14.37 0.31
C VAL A 6 0.66 15.40 0.40
N SER A 7 0.16 15.84 -0.75
CA SER A 7 -0.98 16.76 -0.84
C SER A 7 -2.32 16.06 -0.93
N ASP A 8 -2.33 14.88 -1.53
CA ASP A 8 -3.56 14.11 -1.67
C ASP A 8 -3.25 12.62 -1.85
N ILE A 9 -4.19 11.77 -1.47
CA ILE A 9 -4.10 10.33 -1.53
C ILE A 9 -5.41 9.72 -2.04
N ALA A 10 -5.33 8.70 -2.89
CA ALA A 10 -6.49 7.91 -3.28
C ALA A 10 -6.15 6.43 -3.35
N ILE A 11 -7.17 5.60 -3.25
CA ILE A 11 -7.07 4.15 -3.37
C ILE A 11 -8.05 3.65 -4.44
N TYR A 12 -7.64 2.63 -5.15
CA TYR A 12 -8.50 1.80 -5.98
C TYR A 12 -8.49 0.37 -5.47
N VAL A 13 -9.66 -0.21 -5.29
CA VAL A 13 -9.83 -1.63 -4.97
C VAL A 13 -10.69 -2.30 -6.02
N PRO A 14 -10.38 -3.55 -6.44
CA PRO A 14 -11.16 -4.31 -7.40
C PRO A 14 -12.62 -4.51 -6.96
N PRO A 15 -13.55 -4.70 -7.92
CA PRO A 15 -14.98 -4.79 -7.62
C PRO A 15 -15.42 -6.10 -6.98
N PHE A 16 -14.52 -7.09 -6.86
CA PHE A 16 -14.83 -8.41 -6.31
C PHE A 16 -13.99 -8.74 -5.08
N TYR A 17 -14.56 -9.54 -4.21
CA TYR A 17 -13.84 -10.15 -3.09
C TYR A 17 -14.29 -11.61 -2.86
N LEU A 18 -13.39 -12.41 -2.31
CA LEU A 18 -13.70 -13.71 -1.71
C LEU A 18 -13.68 -13.57 -0.19
N SER A 19 -14.74 -14.00 0.50
CA SER A 19 -14.73 -14.04 1.96
C SER A 19 -13.83 -15.14 2.50
N HIS A 20 -13.21 -14.91 3.66
CA HIS A 20 -12.41 -15.94 4.31
C HIS A 20 -13.25 -17.11 4.84
N GLU A 21 -14.56 -16.94 5.03
CA GLU A 21 -15.48 -18.02 5.33
C GLU A 21 -15.64 -18.95 4.13
N GLU A 22 -15.85 -18.40 2.93
CA GLU A 22 -15.96 -19.18 1.70
C GLU A 22 -14.63 -19.87 1.34
N LEU A 23 -13.50 -19.17 1.51
CA LEU A 23 -12.18 -19.76 1.30
C LEU A 23 -11.92 -20.91 2.30
N ALA A 24 -12.23 -20.73 3.57
CA ALA A 24 -12.04 -21.75 4.62
C ALA A 24 -12.87 -23.00 4.33
N LYS A 25 -14.14 -22.81 3.94
CA LYS A 25 -15.03 -23.91 3.51
C LYS A 25 -14.44 -24.68 2.34
N ALA A 26 -13.99 -23.98 1.31
CA ALA A 26 -13.40 -24.61 0.12
C ALA A 26 -12.09 -25.34 0.40
N ARG A 27 -11.32 -24.87 1.38
CA ARG A 27 -10.04 -25.49 1.82
C ARG A 27 -10.20 -26.55 2.91
N GLY A 28 -11.40 -26.77 3.44
CA GLY A 28 -11.66 -27.73 4.50
C GLY A 28 -10.97 -27.40 5.82
N VAL A 29 -10.80 -26.10 6.14
CA VAL A 29 -10.17 -25.61 7.38
C VAL A 29 -11.16 -24.79 8.20
N PRO A 30 -10.98 -24.72 9.56
CA PRO A 30 -11.79 -23.83 10.38
C PRO A 30 -11.58 -22.35 9.98
N LYS A 31 -12.67 -21.59 9.85
CA LYS A 31 -12.62 -20.17 9.47
C LYS A 31 -11.83 -19.30 10.45
N GLU A 32 -11.81 -19.69 11.71
CA GLU A 32 -11.08 -19.04 12.80
C GLU A 32 -9.58 -18.95 12.51
N LYS A 33 -9.03 -19.90 11.74
CA LYS A 33 -7.64 -19.88 11.29
C LYS A 33 -7.31 -18.61 10.51
N TYR A 34 -8.24 -18.13 9.69
CA TYR A 34 -8.07 -16.93 8.87
C TYR A 34 -8.57 -15.68 9.62
N ILE A 35 -9.79 -15.72 10.14
CA ILE A 35 -10.45 -14.57 10.73
C ILE A 35 -9.78 -14.15 12.05
N MET A 36 -9.47 -15.10 12.92
CA MET A 36 -8.80 -14.82 14.19
C MET A 36 -7.27 -14.92 14.09
N GLY A 37 -6.76 -15.93 13.37
CA GLY A 37 -5.32 -16.16 13.26
C GLY A 37 -4.58 -15.10 12.45
N LEU A 38 -5.15 -14.67 11.33
CA LEU A 38 -4.58 -13.60 10.48
C LEU A 38 -5.22 -12.24 10.74
N GLY A 39 -6.44 -12.20 11.26
CA GLY A 39 -7.23 -10.99 11.44
C GLY A 39 -7.91 -10.50 10.15
N ASN A 40 -7.85 -11.26 9.06
CA ASN A 40 -8.44 -10.91 7.78
C ASN A 40 -9.86 -11.47 7.63
N GLN A 41 -10.75 -10.74 6.95
CA GLN A 41 -12.14 -11.16 6.69
C GLN A 41 -12.39 -11.44 5.21
N LYS A 42 -11.77 -10.68 4.33
CA LYS A 42 -11.95 -10.76 2.88
C LYS A 42 -10.63 -10.59 2.17
N MET A 43 -10.53 -11.07 0.95
CA MET A 43 -9.45 -10.75 0.02
C MET A 43 -10.02 -10.22 -1.29
N ALA A 44 -9.45 -9.13 -1.79
CA ALA A 44 -9.82 -8.58 -3.09
C ALA A 44 -9.38 -9.52 -4.22
N VAL A 45 -10.25 -9.67 -5.21
CA VAL A 45 -10.00 -10.52 -6.39
C VAL A 45 -10.15 -9.67 -7.64
N ILE A 46 -9.12 -9.67 -8.48
CA ILE A 46 -9.17 -8.93 -9.75
C ILE A 46 -9.96 -9.70 -10.80
N PRO A 47 -10.82 -9.06 -11.56
CA PRO A 47 -11.39 -9.62 -12.79
C PRO A 47 -10.37 -9.59 -13.94
N ASN A 48 -10.69 -10.29 -15.02
CA ASN A 48 -9.78 -10.41 -16.18
C ASN A 48 -9.57 -9.09 -16.97
N TRP A 49 -10.43 -8.10 -16.78
CA TRP A 49 -10.30 -6.77 -17.37
C TRP A 49 -9.50 -5.76 -16.53
N GLU A 50 -8.87 -6.24 -15.44
CA GLU A 50 -7.99 -5.44 -14.60
C GLU A 50 -6.60 -6.06 -14.50
N ASP A 51 -5.60 -5.20 -14.35
CA ASP A 51 -4.20 -5.55 -14.07
C ASP A 51 -3.54 -4.42 -13.25
N ALA A 52 -2.25 -4.55 -12.98
CA ALA A 52 -1.50 -3.55 -12.24
C ALA A 52 -1.53 -2.15 -12.91
N VAL A 53 -1.59 -2.10 -14.25
CA VAL A 53 -1.67 -0.84 -15.00
C VAL A 53 -3.02 -0.16 -14.81
N THR A 54 -4.12 -0.90 -14.96
CA THR A 54 -5.47 -0.35 -14.82
C THR A 54 -5.74 0.12 -13.41
N MET A 55 -5.37 -0.66 -12.39
CA MET A 55 -5.52 -0.27 -10.99
C MET A 55 -4.71 0.99 -10.67
N ALA A 56 -3.45 1.06 -11.13
CA ALA A 56 -2.59 2.24 -10.98
C ALA A 56 -3.21 3.49 -11.61
N ALA A 57 -3.66 3.37 -12.87
CA ALA A 57 -4.29 4.48 -13.59
C ALA A 57 -5.60 4.94 -12.93
N ASN A 58 -6.42 4.00 -12.44
CA ASN A 58 -7.68 4.31 -11.77
C ASN A 58 -7.47 5.00 -10.42
N ALA A 59 -6.48 4.58 -9.61
CA ALA A 59 -6.12 5.26 -8.37
C ALA A 59 -5.59 6.68 -8.64
N ALA A 60 -4.69 6.82 -9.61
CA ALA A 60 -4.09 8.09 -9.97
C ALA A 60 -5.09 9.08 -10.57
N MET A 61 -6.02 8.61 -11.41
CA MET A 61 -7.08 9.46 -11.96
C MET A 61 -7.94 10.07 -10.87
N GLN A 62 -8.29 9.31 -9.81
CA GLN A 62 -9.02 9.86 -8.67
C GLN A 62 -8.27 11.02 -8.01
N VAL A 63 -6.94 10.92 -7.85
CA VAL A 63 -6.12 12.01 -7.29
C VAL A 63 -6.15 13.23 -8.22
N LEU A 64 -5.91 13.03 -9.53
CA LEU A 64 -5.87 14.14 -10.49
C LEU A 64 -7.21 14.86 -10.61
N GLU A 65 -8.33 14.12 -10.67
CA GLU A 65 -9.68 14.69 -10.76
C GLU A 65 -10.03 15.52 -9.53
N LYS A 66 -9.86 14.97 -8.31
CA LYS A 66 -10.24 15.66 -7.08
C LYS A 66 -9.34 16.85 -6.72
N THR A 67 -8.08 16.82 -7.13
CA THR A 67 -7.16 17.95 -6.96
C THR A 67 -7.20 18.94 -8.13
N ARG A 68 -7.87 18.61 -9.22
CA ARG A 68 -7.85 19.35 -10.49
C ARG A 68 -6.43 19.60 -10.97
N THR A 69 -5.54 18.65 -10.73
CA THR A 69 -4.15 18.75 -11.18
C THR A 69 -4.07 18.52 -12.69
N ASP A 70 -3.46 19.47 -13.40
CA ASP A 70 -3.17 19.29 -14.82
C ASP A 70 -2.09 18.20 -14.98
N PRO A 71 -2.30 17.17 -15.81
CA PRO A 71 -1.28 16.16 -16.11
C PRO A 71 0.08 16.74 -16.55
N GLU A 72 0.10 17.91 -17.20
CA GLU A 72 1.34 18.61 -17.58
C GLU A 72 2.16 19.13 -16.37
N ASP A 73 1.55 19.31 -15.20
CA ASP A 73 2.25 19.68 -13.96
C ASP A 73 3.00 18.50 -13.35
N ILE A 74 2.67 17.26 -13.73
CA ILE A 74 3.35 16.06 -13.24
C ILE A 74 4.71 15.93 -13.91
N GLN A 75 5.77 16.07 -13.13
CA GLN A 75 7.14 16.04 -13.64
C GLN A 75 7.95 14.83 -13.16
N GLN A 76 7.36 14.05 -12.27
CA GLN A 76 7.83 12.74 -11.90
C GLN A 76 6.64 11.82 -11.70
N LEU A 77 6.67 10.67 -12.38
CA LEU A 77 5.73 9.57 -12.21
C LEU A 77 6.52 8.34 -11.82
N VAL A 78 6.31 7.87 -10.61
CA VAL A 78 6.91 6.66 -10.07
C VAL A 78 5.81 5.64 -9.84
N VAL A 79 5.95 4.45 -10.40
CA VAL A 79 5.09 3.31 -10.06
C VAL A 79 5.92 2.27 -9.36
N SER A 80 5.48 1.83 -8.19
CA SER A 80 6.09 0.71 -7.48
C SER A 80 5.19 -0.51 -7.57
N THR A 81 5.77 -1.65 -8.00
CA THR A 81 5.05 -2.90 -8.15
C THR A 81 5.97 -4.11 -8.18
N GLU A 82 5.51 -5.24 -7.64
CA GLU A 82 6.04 -6.59 -7.92
C GLU A 82 5.18 -7.34 -8.92
N SER A 83 4.08 -6.74 -9.38
CA SER A 83 3.09 -7.33 -10.30
C SER A 83 3.25 -6.77 -11.71
N GLY A 84 4.51 -6.53 -12.14
CA GLY A 84 4.83 -5.98 -13.45
C GLY A 84 4.22 -6.79 -14.59
N VAL A 85 3.90 -6.08 -15.68
CA VAL A 85 3.24 -6.66 -16.88
C VAL A 85 4.19 -6.81 -18.06
N ASP A 86 5.42 -6.30 -17.93
CA ASP A 86 6.47 -6.32 -18.95
C ASP A 86 7.84 -6.30 -18.26
N HIS A 87 8.86 -6.97 -18.82
CA HIS A 87 10.19 -7.02 -18.24
C HIS A 87 11.08 -5.81 -18.60
N SER A 88 10.66 -4.99 -19.54
CA SER A 88 11.43 -3.84 -20.05
C SER A 88 10.65 -2.55 -19.99
N LYS A 89 9.39 -2.55 -20.45
CA LYS A 89 8.52 -1.38 -20.43
C LYS A 89 7.88 -1.23 -19.05
N ALA A 90 8.23 -0.17 -18.33
CA ALA A 90 7.69 0.11 -17.02
C ALA A 90 6.16 0.27 -17.00
N VAL A 91 5.47 -0.21 -15.97
CA VAL A 91 4.05 0.06 -15.71
C VAL A 91 3.79 1.57 -15.71
N ALA A 92 4.72 2.35 -15.18
CA ALA A 92 4.65 3.82 -15.20
C ALA A 92 4.49 4.40 -16.60
N SER A 93 5.11 3.81 -17.63
CA SER A 93 4.98 4.29 -19.03
C SER A 93 3.60 4.02 -19.62
N PHE A 94 2.94 2.94 -19.23
CA PHE A 94 1.54 2.68 -19.61
C PHE A 94 0.62 3.69 -18.94
N VAL A 95 0.81 3.92 -17.64
CA VAL A 95 0.04 4.88 -16.83
C VAL A 95 0.21 6.30 -17.37
N GLN A 96 1.44 6.70 -17.74
CA GLN A 96 1.69 8.01 -18.39
C GLN A 96 0.79 8.22 -19.60
N GLY A 97 0.70 7.23 -20.49
CA GLY A 97 -0.12 7.31 -21.69
C GLY A 97 -1.62 7.40 -21.38
N LEU A 98 -2.11 6.58 -20.45
CA LEU A 98 -3.52 6.56 -20.04
C LEU A 98 -3.96 7.88 -19.38
N LEU A 99 -3.12 8.46 -18.54
CA LEU A 99 -3.39 9.74 -17.86
C LEU A 99 -3.03 10.97 -18.70
N LYS A 100 -2.49 10.77 -19.92
CA LYS A 100 -2.03 11.85 -20.81
C LYS A 100 -1.00 12.79 -20.15
N ILE A 101 -0.14 12.25 -19.29
CA ILE A 101 0.95 13.00 -18.67
C ILE A 101 1.99 13.34 -19.76
N GLY A 102 2.41 14.60 -19.77
CA GLY A 102 3.29 15.14 -20.81
C GLY A 102 4.67 14.48 -20.88
N THR A 103 5.36 14.69 -22.01
CA THR A 103 6.67 14.07 -22.29
C THR A 103 7.82 14.62 -21.45
N ARG A 104 7.63 15.76 -20.76
CA ARG A 104 8.62 16.37 -19.85
C ARG A 104 8.54 15.86 -18.42
N CYS A 105 8.00 14.65 -18.24
CA CYS A 105 7.90 13.92 -16.98
C CYS A 105 9.00 12.86 -16.89
N ARG A 106 9.65 12.72 -15.74
CA ARG A 106 10.52 11.57 -15.45
C ARG A 106 9.64 10.39 -15.04
N VAL A 107 9.70 9.31 -15.81
CA VAL A 107 8.83 8.15 -15.67
C VAL A 107 9.67 6.91 -15.41
N TYR A 108 9.43 6.17 -14.34
CA TYR A 108 10.12 4.92 -14.05
C TYR A 108 9.34 4.04 -13.07
N GLU A 109 9.75 2.78 -12.98
CA GLU A 109 9.21 1.78 -12.07
C GLU A 109 10.24 1.42 -10.99
N VAL A 110 9.77 1.20 -9.77
CA VAL A 110 10.58 0.75 -8.63
C VAL A 110 10.13 -0.63 -8.20
N LYS A 111 11.08 -1.52 -7.98
CA LYS A 111 10.85 -2.84 -7.43
C LYS A 111 11.74 -3.08 -6.20
N HIS A 112 11.15 -3.19 -5.04
CA HIS A 112 11.75 -3.73 -3.84
C HIS A 112 10.67 -4.30 -2.94
N ALA A 113 10.07 -5.41 -3.37
CA ALA A 113 8.98 -6.05 -2.64
C ALA A 113 7.97 -5.00 -2.08
N CYS A 114 7.51 -5.16 -0.86
CA CYS A 114 6.53 -4.26 -0.26
C CYS A 114 7.08 -2.88 0.19
N TYR A 115 8.40 -2.63 0.07
CA TYR A 115 9.03 -1.35 0.42
C TYR A 115 9.14 -0.36 -0.75
N GLY A 116 9.12 -0.84 -1.98
CA GLY A 116 9.44 -0.04 -3.17
C GLY A 116 8.64 1.26 -3.32
N GLY A 117 7.37 1.29 -2.85
CA GLY A 117 6.54 2.50 -2.88
C GLY A 117 7.04 3.59 -1.95
N THR A 118 7.53 3.22 -0.78
CA THR A 118 8.12 4.17 0.18
C THR A 118 9.44 4.72 -0.36
N ALA A 119 10.29 3.87 -0.94
CA ALA A 119 11.51 4.33 -1.63
C ALA A 119 11.18 5.35 -2.74
N GLY A 120 10.16 5.07 -3.56
CA GLY A 120 9.70 5.98 -4.61
C GLY A 120 9.12 7.29 -4.06
N LEU A 121 8.44 7.25 -2.91
CA LEU A 121 7.92 8.44 -2.25
C LEU A 121 9.05 9.33 -1.72
N VAL A 122 10.02 8.76 -1.01
CA VAL A 122 11.19 9.48 -0.49
C VAL A 122 11.97 10.13 -1.62
N ASP A 123 12.29 9.38 -2.70
CA ASP A 123 12.95 9.94 -3.89
C ASP A 123 12.13 11.10 -4.51
N SER A 124 10.81 10.99 -4.55
CA SER A 124 9.94 12.05 -5.06
C SER A 124 9.95 13.29 -4.18
N ILE A 125 9.92 13.14 -2.86
CA ILE A 125 10.00 14.25 -1.90
C ILE A 125 11.34 14.96 -2.06
N ASP A 126 12.45 14.25 -2.08
CA ASP A 126 13.80 14.80 -2.22
C ASP A 126 13.95 15.56 -3.56
N ARG A 127 13.40 14.99 -4.64
CA ARG A 127 13.44 15.63 -5.94
C ARG A 127 12.62 16.91 -6.00
N ILE A 128 11.40 16.89 -5.46
CA ILE A 128 10.51 18.06 -5.44
C ILE A 128 11.09 19.15 -4.53
N SER A 129 11.73 18.78 -3.41
CA SER A 129 12.37 19.75 -2.49
C SER A 129 13.44 20.59 -3.19
N ARG A 130 14.26 19.95 -4.04
CA ARG A 130 15.35 20.61 -4.78
C ARG A 130 14.89 21.45 -5.98
N ASN A 131 13.62 21.34 -6.36
CA ASN A 131 13.12 22.03 -7.54
C ASN A 131 12.76 23.50 -7.22
N GLY A 132 13.32 24.45 -7.96
CA GLY A 132 13.04 25.88 -7.79
C GLY A 132 11.62 26.31 -8.13
N LYS A 133 10.85 25.51 -8.88
CA LYS A 133 9.48 25.84 -9.31
C LYS A 133 8.46 25.16 -8.40
N THR A 134 7.57 25.93 -7.80
CA THR A 134 6.54 25.43 -6.87
C THR A 134 5.41 24.64 -7.55
N SER A 135 5.17 24.88 -8.85
CA SER A 135 4.11 24.19 -9.62
C SER A 135 4.43 22.74 -10.00
N ARG A 136 5.63 22.26 -9.72
CA ARG A 136 6.05 20.90 -10.12
C ARG A 136 5.64 19.87 -9.09
N LYS A 137 4.96 18.82 -9.56
CA LYS A 137 4.40 17.76 -8.74
C LYS A 137 5.01 16.40 -9.07
N GLY A 138 5.06 15.54 -8.07
CA GLY A 138 5.33 14.12 -8.19
C GLY A 138 4.04 13.31 -8.04
N LEU A 139 3.90 12.25 -8.82
CA LEU A 139 2.83 11.26 -8.67
C LEU A 139 3.48 9.91 -8.39
N VAL A 140 3.24 9.38 -7.20
CA VAL A 140 3.78 8.10 -6.74
C VAL A 140 2.62 7.12 -6.60
N ILE A 141 2.74 5.97 -7.25
CA ILE A 141 1.66 4.97 -7.31
C ILE A 141 2.21 3.62 -6.86
N MET A 142 1.51 2.97 -5.96
CA MET A 142 1.73 1.60 -5.52
C MET A 142 0.62 0.74 -6.09
N THR A 143 0.93 -0.33 -6.83
CA THR A 143 -0.10 -1.17 -7.46
C THR A 143 0.33 -2.62 -7.48
N ASP A 144 -0.48 -3.50 -6.88
CA ASP A 144 -0.11 -4.90 -6.80
C ASP A 144 -1.29 -5.86 -6.77
N ILE A 145 -0.99 -7.09 -7.20
CA ILE A 145 -1.84 -8.25 -7.13
C ILE A 145 -1.04 -9.32 -6.39
N ALA A 146 -1.29 -9.47 -5.09
CA ALA A 146 -0.59 -10.46 -4.30
C ALA A 146 -1.06 -11.87 -4.65
N LYS A 147 -0.16 -12.71 -5.16
CA LYS A 147 -0.42 -14.11 -5.52
C LYS A 147 0.63 -15.00 -4.88
N TYR A 148 0.20 -15.89 -3.98
CA TYR A 148 1.08 -16.85 -3.28
C TYR A 148 0.94 -18.29 -3.79
N GLY A 149 0.10 -18.52 -4.80
CA GLY A 149 -0.20 -19.85 -5.31
C GLY A 149 -1.49 -20.42 -4.74
N PHE A 150 -2.19 -21.13 -5.58
CA PHE A 150 -3.47 -21.74 -5.28
C PHE A 150 -3.31 -22.88 -4.26
N GLY A 151 -4.02 -22.82 -3.14
CA GLY A 151 -3.93 -23.81 -2.07
C GLY A 151 -2.71 -23.68 -1.14
N ASN A 152 -1.82 -22.72 -1.36
CA ASN A 152 -0.68 -22.47 -0.49
C ASN A 152 -1.07 -21.76 0.82
N ALA A 153 -0.22 -21.86 1.84
CA ALA A 153 -0.47 -21.24 3.15
C ALA A 153 -0.67 -19.71 3.07
N GLY A 154 -0.01 -19.03 2.12
CA GLY A 154 -0.16 -17.60 1.89
C GLY A 154 -1.43 -17.19 1.12
N GLU A 155 -2.19 -18.12 0.55
CA GLU A 155 -3.38 -17.79 -0.26
C GLU A 155 -4.37 -16.88 0.48
N SER A 156 -4.58 -17.14 1.76
CA SER A 156 -5.49 -16.36 2.61
C SER A 156 -5.02 -14.96 2.96
N THR A 157 -3.80 -14.58 2.58
CA THR A 157 -3.31 -13.21 2.74
C THR A 157 -3.32 -12.41 1.43
N GLN A 158 -3.71 -13.03 0.31
CA GLN A 158 -3.79 -12.37 -1.00
C GLN A 158 -4.73 -11.17 -0.99
N GLY A 159 -4.46 -10.24 -1.88
CA GLY A 159 -5.27 -9.05 -2.13
C GLY A 159 -4.85 -8.40 -3.44
N ALA A 160 -5.53 -7.35 -3.82
CA ALA A 160 -5.21 -6.54 -4.99
C ALA A 160 -5.72 -5.11 -4.80
N GLY A 161 -4.99 -4.14 -5.34
CA GLY A 161 -5.36 -2.74 -5.28
C GLY A 161 -4.21 -1.81 -5.66
N ALA A 162 -4.51 -0.53 -5.69
CA ALA A 162 -3.51 0.51 -5.93
C ALA A 162 -3.76 1.74 -5.05
N VAL A 163 -2.69 2.38 -4.60
CA VAL A 163 -2.72 3.67 -3.91
C VAL A 163 -1.92 4.67 -4.73
N ALA A 164 -2.43 5.89 -4.87
CA ALA A 164 -1.75 6.99 -5.54
C ALA A 164 -1.57 8.17 -4.57
N LEU A 165 -0.38 8.77 -4.58
CA LEU A 165 0.02 9.91 -3.77
C LEU A 165 0.44 11.07 -4.66
N LEU A 166 -0.09 12.27 -4.41
CA LEU A 166 0.36 13.49 -5.04
C LEU A 166 1.38 14.18 -4.13
N VAL A 167 2.60 14.35 -4.63
CA VAL A 167 3.72 14.96 -3.89
C VAL A 167 3.95 16.38 -4.40
N GLU A 168 3.96 17.35 -3.50
CA GLU A 168 4.22 18.76 -3.86
C GLU A 168 4.83 19.55 -2.69
N LYS A 169 5.27 20.77 -2.98
CA LYS A 169 5.66 21.74 -1.97
C LYS A 169 4.42 22.34 -1.31
N ASN A 170 4.52 22.67 -0.02
CA ASN A 170 3.40 23.11 0.82
C ASN A 170 2.23 22.11 0.75
N PRO A 171 2.47 20.86 1.19
CA PRO A 171 1.52 19.76 1.04
C PRO A 171 0.25 20.02 1.86
N ARG A 172 -0.90 19.56 1.35
CA ARG A 172 -2.19 19.78 2.00
C ARG A 172 -2.58 18.66 2.97
N LEU A 173 -2.02 17.44 2.82
CA LEU A 173 -2.34 16.31 3.69
C LEU A 173 -1.31 16.17 4.81
N CYS A 174 -0.03 16.01 4.47
CA CYS A 174 1.04 15.88 5.46
C CYS A 174 2.40 16.29 4.90
N SER A 175 3.27 16.83 5.75
CA SER A 175 4.69 17.02 5.45
C SER A 175 5.52 15.85 5.99
N ILE A 176 6.65 15.57 5.32
CA ILE A 176 7.56 14.50 5.65
C ILE A 176 8.99 15.03 5.55
N ASP A 177 9.73 14.98 6.65
CA ASP A 177 11.15 15.31 6.66
C ASP A 177 11.97 14.03 6.45
N THR A 178 12.43 13.82 5.22
CA THR A 178 13.18 12.62 4.83
C THR A 178 14.58 12.56 5.46
N SER A 179 15.07 13.64 6.03
CA SER A 179 16.36 13.67 6.74
C SER A 179 16.33 12.99 8.12
N LEU A 180 15.12 12.79 8.66
CA LEU A 180 14.89 12.18 9.98
C LEU A 180 14.54 10.68 9.89
N ASN A 181 14.41 10.13 8.70
CA ASN A 181 14.03 8.73 8.53
C ASN A 181 15.03 7.78 9.18
N GLY A 182 14.54 6.65 9.69
CA GLY A 182 15.37 5.52 10.09
C GLY A 182 15.32 4.42 9.04
N VAL A 183 16.46 4.01 8.52
CA VAL A 183 16.61 3.07 7.41
C VAL A 183 17.19 1.75 7.90
N PHE A 184 16.76 0.63 7.35
CA PHE A 184 17.40 -0.66 7.57
C PHE A 184 17.37 -1.49 6.28
N SER A 185 18.49 -2.12 5.96
CA SER A 185 18.55 -3.08 4.85
C SER A 185 19.50 -4.24 5.16
N LYS A 186 19.15 -5.43 4.65
CA LYS A 186 19.97 -6.62 4.80
C LYS A 186 19.66 -7.62 3.67
N ASP A 187 20.66 -8.26 3.10
CA ASP A 187 20.48 -9.35 2.14
C ASP A 187 19.95 -10.62 2.86
N VAL A 188 18.70 -10.99 2.57
CA VAL A 188 18.01 -12.16 3.14
C VAL A 188 17.10 -12.82 2.11
N PHE A 189 16.84 -14.10 2.26
CA PHE A 189 15.85 -14.87 1.46
C PHE A 189 14.66 -15.25 2.33
N ASP A 190 13.86 -14.27 2.73
CA ASP A 190 12.64 -14.46 3.52
C ASP A 190 11.40 -14.63 2.63
N PHE A 191 11.33 -13.87 1.54
CA PHE A 191 10.33 -13.93 0.48
C PHE A 191 11.00 -13.49 -0.83
N TRP A 192 10.95 -14.31 -1.86
CA TRP A 192 11.54 -13.97 -3.15
C TRP A 192 10.82 -14.68 -4.29
N ARG A 193 10.86 -14.11 -5.47
CA ARG A 193 10.28 -14.71 -6.69
C ARG A 193 11.31 -14.72 -7.80
N PRO A 194 12.01 -15.86 -8.02
CA PRO A 194 13.00 -15.99 -9.10
C PRO A 194 12.37 -15.71 -10.48
N THR A 195 13.20 -15.20 -11.40
CA THR A 195 12.76 -14.99 -12.79
C THR A 195 12.19 -16.29 -13.37
N GLY A 196 11.01 -16.21 -14.00
CA GLY A 196 10.28 -17.36 -14.54
C GLY A 196 9.33 -18.05 -13.56
N HIS A 197 9.39 -17.74 -12.25
CA HIS A 197 8.41 -18.26 -11.29
C HIS A 197 7.14 -17.39 -11.29
N ARG A 198 5.97 -18.06 -11.32
CA ARG A 198 4.66 -17.38 -11.30
C ARG A 198 4.26 -16.91 -9.90
N VAL A 199 4.75 -17.60 -8.87
CA VAL A 199 4.45 -17.32 -7.46
C VAL A 199 5.74 -17.23 -6.65
N PRO A 200 5.76 -16.45 -5.55
CA PRO A 200 6.93 -16.34 -4.68
C PRO A 200 7.18 -17.63 -3.88
N ILE A 201 8.41 -17.76 -3.44
CA ILE A 201 8.85 -18.71 -2.42
C ILE A 201 8.92 -17.94 -1.10
N VAL A 202 8.37 -18.51 -0.03
CA VAL A 202 8.24 -17.83 1.27
C VAL A 202 8.70 -18.79 2.38
N ASP A 203 9.61 -18.34 3.22
CA ASP A 203 9.80 -18.89 4.56
C ASP A 203 9.04 -18.02 5.56
N GLY A 204 7.81 -18.39 5.87
CA GLY A 204 6.88 -17.55 6.62
C GLY A 204 7.34 -17.26 8.07
N LYS A 205 8.09 -18.16 8.72
CA LYS A 205 8.62 -17.94 10.06
C LYS A 205 9.80 -16.98 10.00
N PHE A 206 10.75 -17.24 9.14
CA PHE A 206 11.92 -16.41 8.93
C PHE A 206 11.54 -15.00 8.44
N SER A 207 10.49 -14.88 7.60
CA SER A 207 9.99 -13.58 7.13
C SER A 207 9.48 -12.72 8.29
N ILE A 208 8.81 -13.29 9.29
CA ILE A 208 8.39 -12.56 10.49
C ILE A 208 9.63 -12.11 11.29
N GLU A 209 10.63 -12.96 11.44
CA GLU A 209 11.89 -12.62 12.13
C GLU A 209 12.62 -11.46 11.42
N CYS A 210 12.75 -11.52 10.09
CA CYS A 210 13.34 -10.45 9.28
C CYS A 210 12.56 -9.12 9.42
N TYR A 211 11.23 -9.19 9.39
CA TYR A 211 10.39 -8.01 9.58
C TYR A 211 10.61 -7.35 10.95
N LEU A 212 10.63 -8.13 12.03
CA LEU A 212 10.82 -7.59 13.39
C LEU A 212 12.24 -7.05 13.59
N MET A 213 13.25 -7.70 13.04
CA MET A 213 14.65 -7.20 13.02
C MET A 213 14.73 -5.86 12.27
N ALA A 214 14.06 -5.74 11.13
CA ALA A 214 14.06 -4.52 10.34
C ALA A 214 13.31 -3.37 11.04
N LEU A 215 12.22 -3.67 11.75
CA LEU A 215 11.53 -2.71 12.60
C LEU A 215 12.47 -2.17 13.69
N GLU A 216 13.14 -3.05 14.42
CA GLU A 216 14.09 -2.67 15.46
C GLU A 216 15.22 -1.78 14.93
N GLY A 217 15.84 -2.18 13.81
CA GLY A 217 16.93 -1.43 13.19
C GLY A 217 16.50 -0.03 12.72
N SER A 218 15.38 0.05 12.00
CA SER A 218 14.89 1.34 11.48
C SER A 218 14.37 2.26 12.60
N VAL A 219 13.71 1.73 13.63
CA VAL A 219 13.29 2.49 14.81
C VAL A 219 14.48 3.03 15.59
N SER A 220 15.55 2.23 15.76
CA SER A 220 16.76 2.65 16.45
C SER A 220 17.44 3.83 15.76
N GLU A 221 17.58 3.77 14.42
CA GLU A 221 18.15 4.88 13.64
C GLU A 221 17.24 6.11 13.67
N PHE A 222 15.93 5.94 13.44
CA PHE A 222 14.95 7.02 13.50
C PHE A 222 15.00 7.77 14.85
N ARG A 223 15.04 7.03 15.96
CA ARG A 223 15.18 7.59 17.30
C ARG A 223 16.47 8.40 17.46
N SER A 224 17.59 7.86 16.95
CA SER A 224 18.88 8.55 16.95
C SER A 224 18.83 9.86 16.15
N ASN A 225 18.23 9.84 14.96
CA ASN A 225 18.10 11.02 14.10
C ASN A 225 17.24 12.12 14.72
N LEU A 226 16.23 11.75 15.53
CA LEU A 226 15.43 12.68 16.32
C LEU A 226 16.09 13.12 17.63
N GLY A 227 17.20 12.50 18.05
CA GLY A 227 17.82 12.77 19.35
C GLY A 227 16.95 12.36 20.55
N LEU A 228 16.07 11.38 20.38
CA LEU A 228 15.17 10.90 21.42
C LEU A 228 15.85 9.85 22.30
N GLU A 229 15.63 9.97 23.63
CA GLU A 229 15.98 8.93 24.59
C GLU A 229 15.12 7.68 24.40
N GLN A 230 15.60 6.54 24.85
CA GLN A 230 14.84 5.29 24.87
C GLN A 230 13.56 5.45 25.70
N GLY A 231 12.45 4.87 25.24
CA GLY A 231 11.15 4.96 25.91
C GLY A 231 10.36 6.24 25.61
N LYS A 232 10.87 7.12 24.72
CA LYS A 232 10.20 8.39 24.37
C LYS A 232 9.52 8.40 23.00
N LEU A 233 9.72 7.37 22.20
CA LEU A 233 9.21 7.34 20.84
C LEU A 233 7.68 7.31 20.79
N LEU A 234 7.03 6.56 21.69
CA LEU A 234 5.56 6.46 21.77
C LEU A 234 4.90 7.81 22.11
N ASP A 235 5.56 8.66 22.90
CA ASP A 235 5.09 10.01 23.25
C ASP A 235 5.23 10.97 22.06
N HIS A 236 6.09 10.63 21.11
CA HIS A 236 6.38 11.46 19.93
C HIS A 236 5.39 11.24 18.77
N MET A 237 4.55 10.22 18.84
CA MET A 237 3.58 9.85 17.80
C MET A 237 2.18 9.70 18.37
N ASP A 238 1.20 10.27 17.67
CA ASP A 238 -0.23 10.10 17.99
C ASP A 238 -0.76 8.77 17.46
N TYR A 239 -0.33 8.36 16.25
CA TYR A 239 -0.71 7.10 15.59
C TYR A 239 0.51 6.41 15.00
N ILE A 240 0.39 5.10 14.77
CA ILE A 240 1.44 4.29 14.15
C ILE A 240 0.81 3.35 13.13
N ILE A 241 1.31 3.39 11.91
CA ILE A 241 0.95 2.49 10.83
C ILE A 241 2.13 1.58 10.50
N TYR A 242 1.91 0.30 10.56
CA TYR A 242 2.88 -0.73 10.16
C TYR A 242 2.54 -1.25 8.77
N HIS A 243 3.55 -1.67 8.00
CA HIS A 243 3.31 -2.54 6.85
C HIS A 243 2.64 -3.83 7.30
N MET A 244 1.53 -4.19 6.67
CA MET A 244 0.71 -5.34 7.07
C MET A 244 0.49 -6.29 5.90
N PRO A 245 1.24 -7.39 5.78
CA PRO A 245 0.90 -8.48 4.87
C PRO A 245 -0.37 -9.24 5.30
N PHE A 246 -0.76 -9.13 6.56
CA PHE A 246 -2.03 -9.55 7.15
C PHE A 246 -2.27 -8.74 8.44
N THR A 247 -3.52 -8.61 8.85
CA THR A 247 -3.92 -7.68 9.92
C THR A 247 -3.18 -7.90 11.25
N ASN A 248 -3.02 -9.17 11.69
CA ASN A 248 -2.36 -9.47 12.96
C ASN A 248 -0.83 -9.27 12.93
N MET A 249 -0.24 -8.93 11.78
CA MET A 249 1.17 -8.52 11.74
C MET A 249 1.41 -7.20 12.47
N ALA A 250 0.44 -6.28 12.43
CA ALA A 250 0.50 -5.05 13.21
C ALA A 250 0.58 -5.31 14.72
N ARG A 251 -0.11 -6.36 15.23
CA ARG A 251 -0.01 -6.76 16.64
C ARG A 251 1.38 -7.23 17.03
N LYS A 252 2.02 -8.01 16.15
CA LYS A 252 3.40 -8.49 16.37
C LYS A 252 4.40 -7.34 16.31
N ALA A 253 4.25 -6.45 15.33
CA ALA A 253 5.09 -5.26 15.19
C ALA A 253 4.98 -4.35 16.41
N HIS A 254 3.76 -4.06 16.85
CA HIS A 254 3.54 -3.17 17.98
C HIS A 254 4.06 -3.78 19.29
N ARG A 255 3.87 -5.08 19.50
CA ARG A 255 4.45 -5.77 20.65
C ARG A 255 5.98 -5.65 20.68
N ARG A 256 6.63 -5.85 19.53
CA ARG A 256 8.09 -5.66 19.41
C ARG A 256 8.51 -4.23 19.71
N LEU A 257 7.76 -3.25 19.23
CA LEU A 257 8.03 -1.84 19.55
C LEU A 257 7.90 -1.57 21.05
N ILE A 258 6.90 -2.13 21.73
CA ILE A 258 6.73 -1.99 23.17
C ILE A 258 7.90 -2.65 23.94
N GLU A 259 8.33 -3.85 23.55
CA GLU A 259 9.50 -4.53 24.12
C GLU A 259 10.76 -3.64 24.06
N ILE A 260 10.98 -2.96 22.91
CA ILE A 260 12.12 -2.06 22.71
C ILE A 260 11.98 -0.80 23.57
N GLU A 261 10.82 -0.14 23.52
CA GLU A 261 10.61 1.15 24.20
C GLU A 261 10.41 1.03 25.71
N CYS A 262 10.03 -0.15 26.20
CA CYS A 262 9.80 -0.44 27.59
C CYS A 262 10.85 -1.41 28.16
N GLU A 263 12.04 -1.49 27.56
CA GLU A 263 13.13 -2.30 28.09
C GLU A 263 13.40 -1.95 29.57
N GLY A 264 13.49 -3.00 30.40
CA GLY A 264 13.67 -2.86 31.87
C GLY A 264 12.39 -2.69 32.67
N LYS A 265 11.22 -2.51 32.05
CA LYS A 265 9.92 -2.57 32.74
C LYS A 265 9.47 -4.02 32.90
N ASP A 266 8.66 -4.28 33.93
CA ASP A 266 8.04 -5.60 34.14
C ASP A 266 7.02 -5.93 33.03
N LEU A 267 6.71 -7.22 32.88
CA LEU A 267 5.82 -7.70 31.81
C LEU A 267 4.38 -7.20 31.93
N GLU A 268 3.89 -6.98 33.14
CA GLU A 268 2.53 -6.48 33.38
C GLU A 268 2.40 -5.04 32.90
N THR A 269 3.36 -4.19 33.25
CA THR A 269 3.45 -2.80 32.75
C THR A 269 3.58 -2.77 31.23
N GLN A 270 4.40 -3.64 30.63
CA GLN A 270 4.51 -3.71 29.16
C GLN A 270 3.19 -4.11 28.51
N GLU A 271 2.45 -5.07 29.08
CA GLU A 271 1.15 -5.51 28.56
C GLU A 271 0.07 -4.41 28.66
N GLU A 272 0.04 -3.66 29.76
CA GLU A 272 -0.87 -2.51 29.91
C GLU A 272 -0.60 -1.43 28.86
N ILE A 273 0.67 -1.04 28.67
CA ILE A 273 1.07 -0.07 27.67
C ILE A 273 0.73 -0.57 26.26
N TYR A 274 1.02 -1.86 25.98
CA TYR A 274 0.68 -2.47 24.70
C TYR A 274 -0.82 -2.38 24.40
N ASN A 275 -1.67 -2.79 25.32
CA ASN A 275 -3.11 -2.85 25.11
C ASN A 275 -3.69 -1.46 24.86
N GLN A 276 -3.29 -0.47 25.64
CA GLN A 276 -3.74 0.90 25.48
C GLN A 276 -3.24 1.50 24.17
N THR A 277 -1.93 1.45 23.92
CA THR A 277 -1.34 2.10 22.73
C THR A 277 -1.72 1.37 21.45
N PHE A 278 -1.94 0.05 21.48
CA PHE A 278 -2.46 -0.67 20.31
C PHE A 278 -3.87 -0.22 19.94
N SER A 279 -4.77 -0.12 20.93
CA SER A 279 -6.14 0.34 20.75
C SER A 279 -6.17 1.76 20.18
N ASP A 280 -5.43 2.67 20.79
CA ASP A 280 -5.53 4.09 20.51
C ASP A 280 -4.73 4.51 19.28
N LYS A 281 -3.54 3.92 19.06
CA LYS A 281 -2.59 4.39 18.05
C LYS A 281 -2.51 3.51 16.79
N VAL A 282 -2.84 2.20 16.88
CA VAL A 282 -2.63 1.24 15.78
C VAL A 282 -3.94 0.73 15.20
N ALA A 283 -4.90 0.37 16.04
CA ALA A 283 -6.16 -0.26 15.61
C ALA A 283 -6.94 0.56 14.55
N PRO A 284 -6.95 1.90 14.57
CA PRO A 284 -7.62 2.68 13.54
C PRO A 284 -7.13 2.43 12.10
N GLY A 285 -5.88 2.00 11.92
CA GLY A 285 -5.27 1.71 10.61
C GLY A 285 -5.57 0.33 10.02
N LEU A 286 -6.29 -0.56 10.73
CA LEU A 286 -6.37 -1.99 10.37
C LEU A 286 -7.45 -2.34 9.32
N MET A 287 -8.43 -1.46 9.09
CA MET A 287 -9.63 -1.77 8.30
C MET A 287 -9.30 -2.26 6.90
N GLY A 288 -8.41 -1.58 6.19
CA GLY A 288 -8.12 -1.87 4.79
C GLY A 288 -7.57 -3.27 4.58
N VAL A 289 -6.57 -3.67 5.35
CA VAL A 289 -5.96 -5.01 5.22
C VAL A 289 -6.95 -6.12 5.62
N ARG A 290 -7.81 -5.87 6.59
CA ARG A 290 -8.87 -6.80 6.98
C ARG A 290 -9.84 -7.10 5.84
N GLU A 291 -10.20 -6.08 5.07
CA GLU A 291 -11.23 -6.14 4.02
C GLU A 291 -10.65 -6.44 2.62
N VAL A 292 -9.40 -6.07 2.35
CA VAL A 292 -8.80 -6.14 1.00
C VAL A 292 -7.74 -7.23 0.91
N GLY A 293 -7.05 -7.54 2.01
CA GLY A 293 -5.85 -8.38 2.02
C GLY A 293 -4.58 -7.58 1.70
N ASN A 294 -3.49 -8.29 1.40
CA ASN A 294 -2.20 -7.70 1.08
C ASN A 294 -2.22 -7.08 -0.32
N ILE A 295 -1.84 -5.83 -0.43
CA ILE A 295 -1.55 -5.14 -1.69
C ILE A 295 -0.07 -4.74 -1.76
N TYR A 296 0.79 -5.56 -1.16
CA TYR A 296 2.24 -5.39 -1.09
C TYR A 296 2.63 -3.98 -0.65
N THR A 297 3.37 -3.24 -1.49
CA THR A 297 3.85 -1.91 -1.13
C THR A 297 2.74 -0.88 -0.84
N GLY A 298 1.53 -1.07 -1.38
CA GLY A 298 0.36 -0.24 -1.09
C GLY A 298 -0.26 -0.47 0.29
N SER A 299 0.03 -1.60 0.96
CA SER A 299 -0.63 -1.99 2.23
C SER A 299 -0.42 -0.98 3.36
N VAL A 300 0.77 -0.40 3.48
CA VAL A 300 1.06 0.61 4.52
C VAL A 300 0.25 1.89 4.28
N TYR A 301 0.10 2.31 3.04
CA TYR A 301 -0.69 3.50 2.66
C TYR A 301 -2.20 3.24 2.73
N MET A 302 -2.63 2.02 2.46
CA MET A 302 -4.01 1.58 2.75
C MET A 302 -4.30 1.64 4.26
N GLY A 303 -3.31 1.37 5.10
CA GLY A 303 -3.38 1.58 6.55
C GLY A 303 -3.56 3.06 6.90
N LEU A 304 -2.84 3.96 6.26
CA LEU A 304 -3.01 5.41 6.43
C LEU A 304 -4.42 5.87 6.01
N ILE A 305 -4.91 5.43 4.86
CA ILE A 305 -6.28 5.73 4.42
C ILE A 305 -7.31 5.19 5.41
N SER A 306 -7.10 4.00 5.95
CA SER A 306 -7.98 3.40 6.97
C SER A 306 -8.04 4.24 8.24
N LEU A 307 -6.89 4.73 8.70
CA LEU A 307 -6.79 5.66 9.83
C LEU A 307 -7.60 6.94 9.57
N LEU A 308 -7.39 7.56 8.41
CA LEU A 308 -8.07 8.80 8.04
C LEU A 308 -9.59 8.61 7.93
N GLU A 309 -10.06 7.50 7.39
CA GLU A 309 -11.50 7.16 7.31
C GLU A 309 -12.14 6.88 8.68
N ASN A 310 -11.35 6.38 9.64
CA ASN A 310 -11.84 6.03 10.97
C ASN A 310 -11.75 7.20 11.96
N GLU A 311 -10.62 7.90 12.01
CA GLU A 311 -10.38 8.99 12.96
C GLU A 311 -10.82 10.36 12.44
N ARG A 312 -10.89 10.51 11.11
CA ARG A 312 -11.37 11.73 10.46
C ARG A 312 -10.62 12.98 10.97
N GLU A 313 -11.34 14.00 11.39
CA GLU A 313 -10.79 15.28 11.87
C GLU A 313 -9.88 15.12 13.11
N LYS A 314 -9.98 14.01 13.84
CA LYS A 314 -9.04 13.74 14.95
C LYS A 314 -7.60 13.50 14.48
N ALA A 315 -7.39 13.19 13.19
CA ALA A 315 -6.07 13.04 12.60
C ALA A 315 -5.42 14.40 12.24
N GLU A 316 -6.16 15.51 12.29
CA GLU A 316 -5.65 16.86 11.98
C GLU A 316 -4.55 17.30 12.96
N GLY A 317 -3.44 17.80 12.42
CA GLY A 317 -2.28 18.23 13.20
C GLY A 317 -1.55 17.11 13.94
N LYS A 318 -1.88 15.86 13.69
CA LYS A 318 -1.31 14.68 14.37
C LYS A 318 -0.02 14.20 13.72
N ARG A 319 0.81 13.54 14.52
CA ARG A 319 2.04 12.90 14.06
C ARG A 319 1.81 11.40 13.92
N ILE A 320 2.06 10.88 12.72
CA ILE A 320 1.85 9.47 12.39
C ILE A 320 3.19 8.83 12.06
N GLY A 321 3.61 7.85 12.88
CA GLY A 321 4.75 6.99 12.57
C GLY A 321 4.36 5.97 11.49
N ILE A 322 5.18 5.85 10.45
CA ILE A 322 4.96 4.90 9.36
C ILE A 322 6.15 3.94 9.31
N PHE A 323 5.90 2.65 9.53
CA PHE A 323 6.89 1.61 9.30
C PHE A 323 6.59 0.89 7.98
N SER A 324 7.45 1.07 7.00
CA SER A 324 7.43 0.39 5.70
C SER A 324 8.48 -0.70 5.67
N TYR A 325 8.12 -1.88 5.17
CA TYR A 325 9.00 -3.04 5.05
C TYR A 325 8.76 -3.76 3.73
N GLY A 326 9.84 -4.20 3.11
CA GLY A 326 9.82 -5.11 1.97
C GLY A 326 10.84 -6.22 2.15
N SER A 327 10.42 -7.45 1.89
CA SER A 327 11.28 -8.64 1.94
C SER A 327 12.49 -8.52 1.04
N GLY A 328 13.60 -9.20 1.42
CA GLY A 328 14.86 -9.16 0.69
C GLY A 328 16.08 -8.60 1.43
N CYS A 329 16.04 -7.63 2.38
CA CYS A 329 14.97 -6.77 2.85
C CYS A 329 15.40 -5.30 2.81
N GLY A 330 14.41 -4.44 2.74
CA GLY A 330 14.55 -2.99 2.93
C GLY A 330 13.41 -2.50 3.82
N ALA A 331 13.71 -1.57 4.71
CA ALA A 331 12.71 -0.98 5.61
C ALA A 331 13.04 0.48 5.92
N GLU A 332 12.00 1.22 6.25
CA GLU A 332 12.13 2.62 6.62
C GLU A 332 11.05 3.00 7.64
N PHE A 333 11.46 3.73 8.67
CA PHE A 333 10.55 4.35 9.63
C PHE A 333 10.52 5.85 9.38
N LEU A 334 9.32 6.40 9.16
CA LEU A 334 9.10 7.79 8.80
C LEU A 334 8.11 8.45 9.75
N LEU A 335 8.18 9.77 9.86
CA LEU A 335 7.20 10.59 10.59
C LEU A 335 6.43 11.48 9.61
N TYR A 336 5.10 11.33 9.60
CA TYR A 336 4.18 12.17 8.83
C TYR A 336 3.56 13.20 9.77
N ASN A 337 3.78 14.49 9.47
CA ASN A 337 3.16 15.59 10.20
C ASN A 337 1.91 16.02 9.44
N MET A 338 0.74 15.63 9.97
CA MET A 338 -0.53 15.93 9.33
C MET A 338 -0.84 17.43 9.39
N GLN A 339 -1.44 17.94 8.33
CA GLN A 339 -1.91 19.33 8.29
C GLN A 339 -3.19 19.50 9.15
N THR A 340 -3.53 20.74 9.46
CA THR A 340 -4.67 21.08 10.35
C THR A 340 -6.00 21.29 9.63
N ASP A 341 -6.02 21.27 8.31
CA ASP A 341 -7.23 21.40 7.48
C ASP A 341 -7.23 20.32 6.40
N ILE A 342 -7.54 19.09 6.81
CA ILE A 342 -7.57 17.92 5.91
C ILE A 342 -8.98 17.34 5.71
N SER A 343 -10.00 17.97 6.29
CA SER A 343 -11.39 17.48 6.23
C SER A 343 -11.89 17.29 4.79
N GLY A 344 -11.53 18.22 3.87
CA GLY A 344 -11.87 18.11 2.45
C GLY A 344 -11.24 16.89 1.76
N ILE A 345 -10.00 16.53 2.13
CA ILE A 345 -9.31 15.35 1.62
C ILE A 345 -9.98 14.09 2.19
N ILE A 346 -10.23 14.04 3.49
CA ILE A 346 -10.89 12.91 4.16
C ILE A 346 -12.25 12.63 3.53
N ASN A 347 -13.08 13.65 3.31
CA ASN A 347 -14.40 13.52 2.70
C ASN A 347 -14.36 13.00 1.25
N SER A 348 -13.21 13.12 0.58
CA SER A 348 -13.00 12.66 -0.80
C SER A 348 -12.28 11.31 -0.93
N LEU A 349 -11.98 10.63 0.16
CA LEU A 349 -11.29 9.32 0.13
C LEU A 349 -12.17 8.22 -0.49
N HIS A 350 -13.44 8.18 -0.12
CA HIS A 350 -14.42 7.20 -0.60
C HIS A 350 -13.99 5.73 -0.47
N PHE A 351 -13.10 5.41 0.46
CA PHE A 351 -12.60 4.04 0.60
C PHE A 351 -13.68 3.10 1.12
N LYS A 352 -14.40 3.48 2.18
CA LYS A 352 -15.54 2.70 2.69
C LYS A 352 -16.60 2.49 1.62
N GLU A 353 -16.91 3.53 0.83
CA GLU A 353 -17.86 3.43 -0.28
C GLU A 353 -17.41 2.41 -1.34
N GLN A 354 -16.10 2.40 -1.68
CA GLN A 354 -15.56 1.40 -2.60
C GLN A 354 -15.66 -0.01 -2.01
N LEU A 355 -15.35 -0.20 -0.71
CA LEU A 355 -15.47 -1.49 -0.03
C LEU A 355 -16.91 -2.02 -0.03
N ASP A 356 -17.90 -1.16 0.23
CA ASP A 356 -19.31 -1.53 0.30
C ASP A 356 -19.92 -1.88 -1.06
N LYS A 357 -19.38 -1.32 -2.15
CA LYS A 357 -19.82 -1.62 -3.52
C LYS A 357 -19.26 -2.89 -4.12
N ARG A 358 -18.30 -3.53 -3.47
CA ARG A 358 -17.74 -4.80 -3.95
C ARG A 358 -18.76 -5.92 -3.87
N LYS A 359 -18.63 -6.87 -4.77
CA LYS A 359 -19.46 -8.08 -4.81
C LYS A 359 -18.68 -9.29 -4.32
N GLU A 360 -19.30 -10.07 -3.45
CA GLU A 360 -18.78 -11.37 -3.08
C GLU A 360 -18.87 -12.34 -4.27
N ILE A 361 -17.81 -13.11 -4.48
CA ILE A 361 -17.77 -14.15 -5.48
C ILE A 361 -17.64 -15.53 -4.83
N THR A 362 -18.11 -16.55 -5.53
CA THR A 362 -17.94 -17.94 -5.09
C THR A 362 -16.49 -18.38 -5.27
N PHE A 363 -16.10 -19.45 -4.55
CA PHE A 363 -14.79 -20.07 -4.74
C PHE A 363 -14.56 -20.57 -6.19
N GLU A 364 -15.61 -21.01 -6.86
CA GLU A 364 -15.54 -21.40 -8.28
C GLU A 364 -15.21 -20.21 -9.19
N GLN A 365 -15.87 -19.06 -8.99
CA GLN A 365 -15.57 -17.83 -9.73
C GLN A 365 -14.14 -17.34 -9.45
N TYR A 366 -13.70 -17.41 -8.19
CA TYR A 366 -12.31 -17.10 -7.83
C TYR A 366 -11.33 -17.98 -8.59
N THR A 367 -11.60 -19.29 -8.67
CA THR A 367 -10.76 -20.24 -9.42
C THR A 367 -10.69 -19.86 -10.90
N GLN A 368 -11.82 -19.46 -11.50
CA GLN A 368 -11.88 -19.01 -12.89
C GLN A 368 -11.05 -17.74 -13.14
N PHE A 369 -11.14 -16.74 -12.26
CA PHE A 369 -10.31 -15.52 -12.38
C PHE A 369 -8.83 -15.79 -12.13
N TYR A 370 -8.50 -16.70 -11.20
CA TYR A 370 -7.12 -17.01 -10.87
C TYR A 370 -6.41 -17.80 -11.99
N SER A 371 -7.10 -18.73 -12.64
CA SER A 371 -6.54 -19.67 -13.61
C SER A 371 -6.44 -19.10 -15.04
N LYS A 372 -7.28 -18.12 -15.39
CA LYS A 372 -7.20 -17.50 -16.71
C LYS A 372 -5.91 -16.70 -16.84
N SER A 373 -5.05 -17.10 -17.79
CA SER A 373 -3.94 -16.26 -18.20
C SER A 373 -4.50 -15.01 -18.89
N SER A 374 -3.94 -13.84 -18.57
CA SER A 374 -4.31 -12.59 -19.23
C SER A 374 -4.01 -12.59 -20.75
N GLU A 375 -3.36 -13.63 -21.28
CA GLU A 375 -2.86 -13.69 -22.66
C GLU A 375 -3.94 -14.01 -23.69
N GLU A 376 -5.13 -14.46 -23.27
CA GLU A 376 -6.17 -14.95 -24.17
C GLU A 376 -7.49 -14.17 -24.09
N VAL A 377 -7.55 -13.09 -23.32
CA VAL A 377 -8.80 -12.37 -23.12
C VAL A 377 -8.87 -11.16 -24.06
N PHE A 378 -9.89 -11.14 -24.89
CA PHE A 378 -10.25 -9.98 -25.70
C PHE A 378 -11.66 -9.54 -25.33
N TYR A 379 -11.81 -8.22 -25.06
CA TYR A 379 -13.09 -7.59 -24.88
C TYR A 379 -13.34 -6.61 -26.03
N TYR A 380 -14.52 -6.65 -26.59
CA TYR A 380 -14.95 -5.63 -27.55
C TYR A 380 -15.19 -4.31 -26.79
N PRO A 381 -15.04 -3.14 -27.47
CA PRO A 381 -15.17 -1.84 -26.81
C PRO A 381 -16.46 -1.65 -26.01
N ASP A 382 -17.60 -2.10 -26.53
CA ASP A 382 -18.90 -1.97 -25.82
C ASP A 382 -18.96 -2.85 -24.57
N GLU A 383 -18.46 -4.09 -24.64
CA GLU A 383 -18.35 -4.97 -23.48
C GLU A 383 -17.38 -4.37 -22.44
N ALA A 384 -16.21 -3.92 -22.86
CA ALA A 384 -15.22 -3.30 -22.00
C ALA A 384 -15.75 -2.02 -21.33
N ASN A 385 -16.51 -1.20 -22.03
CA ASN A 385 -17.15 -0.02 -21.47
C ASN A 385 -18.18 -0.36 -20.37
N SER A 386 -18.83 -1.52 -20.45
CA SER A 386 -19.78 -1.96 -19.41
C SER A 386 -19.12 -2.19 -18.05
N PHE A 387 -17.80 -2.41 -18.00
CA PHE A 387 -17.04 -2.57 -16.75
C PHE A 387 -16.67 -1.24 -16.09
N LYS A 388 -16.79 -0.12 -16.81
CA LYS A 388 -16.47 1.20 -16.28
C LYS A 388 -17.54 1.70 -15.30
N ASN A 389 -17.07 2.43 -14.31
CA ASN A 389 -17.92 3.08 -13.30
C ASN A 389 -17.23 4.33 -12.75
N ARG A 390 -17.75 4.91 -11.65
CA ARG A 390 -17.16 6.10 -11.04
C ARG A 390 -15.67 5.95 -10.69
N TYR A 391 -15.24 4.77 -10.24
CA TYR A 391 -13.86 4.51 -9.83
C TYR A 391 -13.04 3.80 -10.90
N THR A 392 -13.68 3.04 -11.78
CA THR A 392 -13.04 2.29 -12.87
C THR A 392 -13.18 3.06 -14.18
N LYS A 393 -12.18 3.86 -14.52
CA LYS A 393 -12.12 4.64 -15.77
C LYS A 393 -11.35 3.90 -16.86
N PHE A 394 -10.39 3.10 -16.47
CA PHE A 394 -9.51 2.34 -17.37
C PHE A 394 -9.70 0.86 -17.18
N VAL A 395 -9.79 0.12 -18.27
CA VAL A 395 -9.93 -1.34 -18.30
C VAL A 395 -8.99 -1.93 -19.33
N PHE A 396 -8.49 -3.13 -19.06
CA PHE A 396 -7.69 -3.93 -19.96
C PHE A 396 -8.61 -4.66 -20.94
N THR A 397 -8.31 -4.56 -22.24
CA THR A 397 -9.15 -5.15 -23.30
C THR A 397 -8.51 -6.32 -24.03
N GLY A 398 -7.26 -6.66 -23.71
CA GLY A 398 -6.54 -7.77 -24.32
C GLY A 398 -5.24 -7.36 -24.99
N PHE A 399 -4.83 -8.14 -26.00
CA PHE A 399 -3.57 -7.91 -26.72
C PHE A 399 -3.82 -7.73 -28.22
N LYS A 400 -3.05 -6.85 -28.83
CA LYS A 400 -2.94 -6.70 -30.28
C LYS A 400 -1.47 -6.57 -30.64
N ASP A 401 -0.97 -7.43 -31.51
CA ASP A 401 0.42 -7.45 -31.96
C ASP A 401 1.41 -7.42 -30.75
N HIS A 402 1.19 -8.29 -29.76
CA HIS A 402 1.92 -8.39 -28.49
C HIS A 402 1.85 -7.13 -27.60
N LYS A 403 1.00 -6.15 -27.94
CA LYS A 403 0.83 -4.91 -27.17
C LYS A 403 -0.44 -5.01 -26.35
N ARG A 404 -0.34 -4.73 -25.05
CA ARG A 404 -1.49 -4.60 -24.16
C ARG A 404 -2.37 -3.45 -24.61
N GLN A 405 -3.68 -3.66 -24.61
CA GLN A 405 -4.68 -2.67 -25.03
C GLN A 405 -5.51 -2.24 -23.82
N TYR A 406 -5.76 -0.97 -23.71
CA TYR A 406 -6.54 -0.35 -22.64
C TYR A 406 -7.50 0.69 -23.23
N ILE A 407 -8.69 0.84 -22.62
CA ILE A 407 -9.62 1.92 -22.97
C ILE A 407 -10.06 2.68 -21.73
#